data_360486ad28e098356d069803aaf9709e
#
_entry.id   360486ad28e098356d069803aaf9709e
#
_cell.length_a   1.000
_cell.length_b   1.000
_cell.length_c   1.000
_cell.angle_alpha   90.00
_cell.angle_beta   90.00
_cell.angle_gamma   90.00
#
_symmetry.space_group_name_H-M   'P 1'
#
loop_
_entity.id
_entity.type
_entity.pdbx_description
1 polymer ?
#
loop_
_entity_poly.entity_id
_entity_poly.type
_entity_poly.pdbx_seq_one_letter_code
_entity_poly.pdbx_strand_id
1 'polypeptide(L)'
;VQTCALPIYTLLRGSGITEQSWSTNQTYFASAEQTLTFTFTTLSSWTAQNSSAALLSLDNDAGNSGKNTIKITVHKSSQEQGTITIKVNGYSSTSNIKIQLSNDNVEGYEINYSVDQYLKEKYLWNDDYKLLTPNFKQAYDDFLRNTLLSMTTNTLDKKRNSNGTYSLFSFIQKLDPDLQSSRSAKEKKNLEYNYGFVNFVAVQTRNTSNIVFVIQGVHKGSSADKAGLKRGMEIAEINNQKITTSNVQTYYSKLMQPSSPTSIEVKDKDGKVYTIDSGPIYVNPIIHHQVNGQTGYLVYSAFESGFDQELFDVFKEFKNQGIEELILDLRYNGGGDVTSANLISSCIAGDFCIGKTFASYRYNDGRMKALNNQRPIQKFVYSLYDNLNTSLSDGGLNLRKIYCLVTDDSASASELVINALRGIDIEVVLIGTTTHGKNVGMEGVELTVDTDKYLLFPITFQAYNAKGFGDFENGFTPDYEINENKPNGEYFEGYGDFGTESDPLYAKAISLISGTDLVTTTPTRAANQAKEQAQIIATPNLNRIGMIK
;
A
#
# COMPACT_ATOMS: atom_id res chain seq x y z
N VAL A 1 -30.39 -18.83 -17.04
CA VAL A 1 -29.44 -19.92 -16.72
C VAL A 1 -28.06 -19.34 -16.79
N GLN A 2 -27.56 -18.86 -15.68
CA GLN A 2 -26.19 -18.45 -15.56
C GLN A 2 -25.37 -19.72 -15.23
N THR A 3 -24.56 -20.15 -16.15
CA THR A 3 -23.54 -21.17 -15.89
C THR A 3 -22.38 -20.46 -15.18
N CYS A 4 -22.29 -20.56 -13.86
CA CYS A 4 -21.09 -20.17 -13.13
C CYS A 4 -19.96 -21.15 -13.49
N ALA A 5 -19.24 -20.86 -14.57
CA ALA A 5 -17.98 -21.50 -14.90
C ALA A 5 -16.86 -20.60 -14.38
N LEU A 6 -16.50 -20.75 -13.12
CA LEU A 6 -15.26 -20.18 -12.60
C LEU A 6 -14.20 -21.28 -12.50
N PRO A 7 -12.99 -21.07 -13.03
CA PRO A 7 -11.91 -22.03 -12.89
C PRO A 7 -11.37 -21.94 -11.45
N ILE A 8 -11.65 -22.96 -10.65
CA ILE A 8 -11.17 -22.98 -9.28
C ILE A 8 -10.45 -24.27 -9.01
N TYR A 9 -9.18 -24.13 -8.75
CA TYR A 9 -8.30 -25.17 -8.31
C TYR A 9 -8.29 -25.25 -6.79
N THR A 10 -9.07 -26.17 -6.24
CA THR A 10 -8.77 -26.72 -4.93
C THR A 10 -8.91 -28.23 -5.00
N LEU A 11 -7.78 -28.91 -5.09
CA LEU A 11 -7.72 -30.35 -4.99
C LEU A 11 -8.11 -30.72 -3.56
N LEU A 12 -9.29 -31.30 -3.38
CA LEU A 12 -9.63 -32.08 -2.17
C LEU A 12 -8.93 -33.44 -2.25
N ARG A 13 -7.61 -33.42 -2.10
CA ARG A 13 -6.84 -34.68 -1.97
C ARG A 13 -7.26 -35.35 -0.68
N GLY A 14 -7.87 -36.54 -0.78
CA GLY A 14 -8.35 -37.33 0.34
C GLY A 14 -9.87 -37.28 0.57
N SER A 15 -10.63 -36.44 -0.17
CA SER A 15 -12.10 -36.35 -0.04
C SER A 15 -12.87 -37.26 -1.00
N GLY A 16 -12.19 -37.95 -1.92
CA GLY A 16 -12.82 -38.72 -3.00
C GLY A 16 -13.36 -37.89 -4.15
N ILE A 17 -13.16 -36.55 -4.12
CA ILE A 17 -13.46 -35.62 -5.22
C ILE A 17 -12.16 -35.28 -5.92
N THR A 18 -12.03 -35.65 -7.19
CA THR A 18 -10.81 -35.46 -7.99
C THR A 18 -10.84 -34.19 -8.82
N GLU A 19 -12.02 -33.67 -9.13
CA GLU A 19 -12.26 -32.45 -9.88
C GLU A 19 -13.56 -31.80 -9.40
N GLN A 20 -13.57 -30.51 -9.20
CA GLN A 20 -14.77 -29.78 -8.81
C GLN A 20 -14.80 -28.41 -9.49
N SER A 21 -16.01 -27.92 -9.75
CA SER A 21 -16.29 -26.62 -10.36
C SER A 21 -16.60 -25.52 -9.33
N TRP A 22 -16.35 -25.74 -8.05
CA TRP A 22 -16.51 -24.76 -6.98
C TRP A 22 -15.38 -24.83 -5.95
N SER A 23 -15.20 -23.77 -5.16
CA SER A 23 -14.28 -23.73 -4.03
C SER A 23 -15.03 -23.98 -2.72
N THR A 24 -14.46 -24.80 -1.85
CA THR A 24 -15.01 -25.06 -0.50
C THR A 24 -14.92 -23.84 0.43
N ASN A 25 -14.12 -22.83 0.07
CA ASN A 25 -13.93 -21.60 0.84
C ASN A 25 -14.69 -20.41 0.24
N GLN A 26 -15.42 -20.61 -0.85
CA GLN A 26 -16.16 -19.56 -1.52
C GLN A 26 -17.64 -19.61 -1.16
N THR A 27 -18.23 -18.44 -0.96
CA THR A 27 -19.68 -18.28 -0.90
C THR A 27 -20.19 -17.83 -2.26
N TYR A 28 -21.22 -18.50 -2.76
CA TYR A 28 -21.88 -18.15 -4.02
C TYR A 28 -23.11 -17.31 -3.72
N PHE A 29 -23.27 -16.21 -4.42
CA PHE A 29 -24.45 -15.35 -4.32
C PHE A 29 -25.45 -15.76 -5.37
N ALA A 30 -26.72 -15.76 -4.99
CA ALA A 30 -27.82 -16.04 -5.90
C ALA A 30 -29.09 -15.28 -5.50
N SER A 31 -29.82 -14.78 -6.50
CA SER A 31 -31.12 -14.18 -6.31
C SER A 31 -32.17 -15.25 -5.97
N ALA A 32 -33.26 -14.83 -5.34
CA ALA A 32 -34.41 -15.72 -5.16
C ALA A 32 -34.90 -16.24 -6.52
N GLU A 33 -35.29 -17.52 -6.57
CA GLU A 33 -35.73 -18.26 -7.76
C GLU A 33 -34.63 -18.49 -8.81
N GLN A 34 -33.36 -18.19 -8.51
CA GLN A 34 -32.23 -18.53 -9.35
C GLN A 34 -31.82 -19.98 -9.14
N THR A 35 -31.40 -20.65 -10.22
CA THR A 35 -30.82 -22.00 -10.18
C THR A 35 -29.33 -21.96 -10.54
N LEU A 36 -28.49 -22.41 -9.62
CA LEU A 36 -27.06 -22.59 -9.80
C LEU A 36 -26.76 -24.04 -10.20
N THR A 37 -25.78 -24.24 -11.08
CA THR A 37 -25.35 -25.57 -11.54
C THR A 37 -23.91 -25.81 -11.17
N PHE A 38 -23.63 -26.90 -10.44
CA PHE A 38 -22.29 -27.31 -10.03
C PHE A 38 -21.94 -28.69 -10.63
N THR A 39 -20.75 -28.79 -11.21
CA THR A 39 -20.23 -30.04 -11.80
C THR A 39 -18.99 -30.49 -11.04
N PHE A 40 -18.89 -31.77 -10.72
CA PHE A 40 -17.79 -32.37 -9.98
C PHE A 40 -17.58 -33.81 -10.35
N THR A 41 -16.42 -34.36 -10.04
CA THR A 41 -16.08 -35.76 -10.28
C THR A 41 -15.80 -36.46 -8.96
N THR A 42 -16.38 -37.64 -8.73
CA THR A 42 -16.18 -38.47 -7.53
C THR A 42 -15.59 -39.83 -7.87
N LEU A 43 -14.79 -40.37 -6.96
CA LEU A 43 -14.19 -41.69 -7.08
C LEU A 43 -15.11 -42.80 -6.59
N SER A 44 -16.18 -42.47 -5.86
CA SER A 44 -17.16 -43.40 -5.32
C SER A 44 -18.55 -42.75 -5.37
N SER A 45 -19.60 -43.48 -4.99
CA SER A 45 -20.93 -42.91 -4.82
C SER A 45 -20.91 -41.79 -3.77
N TRP A 46 -21.84 -40.84 -3.91
CA TRP A 46 -21.89 -39.65 -3.06
C TRP A 46 -23.32 -39.36 -2.63
N THR A 47 -23.45 -38.58 -1.57
CA THR A 47 -24.71 -37.99 -1.09
C THR A 47 -24.55 -36.51 -0.81
N ALA A 48 -25.62 -35.74 -0.98
CA ALA A 48 -25.69 -34.33 -0.61
C ALA A 48 -26.69 -34.12 0.51
N GLN A 49 -26.31 -33.36 1.50
CA GLN A 49 -27.17 -32.98 2.61
C GLN A 49 -27.42 -31.47 2.53
N ASN A 50 -28.69 -31.08 2.52
CA ASN A 50 -29.15 -29.71 2.54
C ASN A 50 -29.46 -29.28 3.99
N SER A 51 -28.68 -28.35 4.54
CA SER A 51 -28.92 -27.80 5.89
C SER A 51 -29.94 -26.67 5.92
N SER A 52 -30.50 -26.27 4.77
CA SER A 52 -31.27 -25.04 4.60
C SER A 52 -32.44 -25.23 3.64
N ALA A 53 -33.29 -26.21 3.90
CA ALA A 53 -34.38 -26.60 3.01
C ALA A 53 -35.42 -25.49 2.76
N ALA A 54 -35.51 -24.50 3.63
CA ALA A 54 -36.37 -23.33 3.42
C ALA A 54 -35.82 -22.35 2.37
N LEU A 55 -34.50 -22.37 2.14
CA LEU A 55 -33.80 -21.50 1.20
C LEU A 55 -33.39 -22.24 -0.07
N LEU A 56 -32.95 -23.48 0.05
CA LEU A 56 -32.33 -24.24 -1.05
C LEU A 56 -33.11 -25.52 -1.35
N SER A 57 -33.21 -25.88 -2.62
CA SER A 57 -33.62 -27.21 -3.06
C SER A 57 -32.62 -27.77 -4.07
N LEU A 58 -32.53 -29.11 -4.11
CA LEU A 58 -31.63 -29.85 -4.99
C LEU A 58 -32.44 -30.66 -6.02
N ASP A 59 -31.92 -30.79 -7.23
CA ASP A 59 -32.45 -31.72 -8.22
C ASP A 59 -32.05 -33.16 -7.93
N ASN A 60 -30.85 -33.34 -7.35
CA ASN A 60 -30.33 -34.64 -6.94
C ASN A 60 -29.58 -34.53 -5.61
N ASP A 61 -29.82 -35.47 -4.70
CA ASP A 61 -29.16 -35.57 -3.39
C ASP A 61 -28.18 -36.77 -3.27
N ALA A 62 -28.06 -37.56 -4.35
CA ALA A 62 -27.11 -38.66 -4.40
C ALA A 62 -26.72 -39.01 -5.86
N GLY A 63 -25.59 -39.71 -6.02
CA GLY A 63 -25.14 -40.17 -7.32
C GLY A 63 -24.02 -41.21 -7.23
N ASN A 64 -23.63 -41.73 -8.40
CA ASN A 64 -22.54 -42.72 -8.53
C ASN A 64 -21.17 -42.03 -8.74
N SER A 65 -20.11 -42.87 -8.74
CA SER A 65 -18.77 -42.43 -9.13
C SER A 65 -18.75 -41.89 -10.57
N GLY A 66 -17.84 -41.00 -10.86
CA GLY A 66 -17.68 -40.33 -12.16
C GLY A 66 -18.07 -38.87 -12.14
N LYS A 67 -18.30 -38.32 -13.33
CA LYS A 67 -18.69 -36.92 -13.49
C LYS A 67 -20.17 -36.71 -13.14
N ASN A 68 -20.44 -35.82 -12.23
CA ASN A 68 -21.77 -35.54 -11.69
C ASN A 68 -22.11 -34.05 -11.85
N THR A 69 -23.40 -33.76 -11.90
CA THR A 69 -23.92 -32.39 -11.93
C THR A 69 -25.07 -32.31 -10.93
N ILE A 70 -25.07 -31.24 -10.12
CA ILE A 70 -26.13 -30.92 -9.17
C ILE A 70 -26.65 -29.51 -9.46
N LYS A 71 -27.98 -29.34 -9.46
CA LYS A 71 -28.63 -28.03 -9.58
C LYS A 71 -29.22 -27.65 -8.23
N ILE A 72 -28.91 -26.45 -7.79
CA ILE A 72 -29.38 -25.89 -6.54
C ILE A 72 -30.27 -24.70 -6.88
N THR A 73 -31.56 -24.79 -6.55
CA THR A 73 -32.50 -23.68 -6.72
C THR A 73 -32.62 -22.94 -5.41
N VAL A 74 -32.48 -21.61 -5.47
CA VAL A 74 -32.59 -20.71 -4.32
C VAL A 74 -34.01 -20.18 -4.25
N HIS A 75 -34.67 -20.34 -3.11
CA HIS A 75 -36.04 -19.91 -2.90
C HIS A 75 -36.10 -18.60 -2.10
N LYS A 76 -37.20 -17.85 -2.26
CA LYS A 76 -37.47 -16.70 -1.40
C LYS A 76 -37.67 -17.17 0.04
N SER A 77 -36.85 -16.68 0.95
CA SER A 77 -36.80 -17.13 2.34
C SER A 77 -36.42 -15.99 3.26
N SER A 78 -36.77 -16.09 4.53
CA SER A 78 -36.21 -15.25 5.60
C SER A 78 -34.84 -15.72 6.03
N GLN A 79 -34.42 -16.90 5.61
CA GLN A 79 -33.06 -17.42 5.79
C GLN A 79 -32.22 -16.89 4.62
N GLU A 80 -31.14 -16.18 4.95
CA GLU A 80 -30.28 -15.52 3.93
C GLU A 80 -29.11 -16.39 3.49
N GLN A 81 -28.73 -17.43 4.25
CA GLN A 81 -27.60 -18.30 3.94
C GLN A 81 -27.98 -19.77 4.04
N GLY A 82 -27.45 -20.57 3.12
CA GLY A 82 -27.62 -22.02 3.11
C GLY A 82 -26.34 -22.76 2.73
N THR A 83 -26.26 -24.04 3.13
CA THR A 83 -25.11 -24.90 2.82
C THR A 83 -25.59 -26.25 2.33
N ILE A 84 -25.02 -26.70 1.20
CA ILE A 84 -25.12 -28.07 0.71
C ILE A 84 -23.80 -28.77 1.02
N THR A 85 -23.86 -29.85 1.78
CA THR A 85 -22.69 -30.66 2.16
C THR A 85 -22.67 -31.94 1.33
N ILE A 86 -21.63 -32.13 0.52
CA ILE A 86 -21.42 -33.34 -0.29
C ILE A 86 -20.47 -34.26 0.47
N LYS A 87 -20.90 -35.52 0.62
CA LYS A 87 -20.12 -36.60 1.22
C LYS A 87 -19.91 -37.71 0.20
N VAL A 88 -18.67 -38.15 0.01
CA VAL A 88 -18.32 -39.28 -0.86
C VAL A 88 -18.13 -40.53 0.00
N ASN A 89 -18.77 -41.64 -0.39
CA ASN A 89 -18.71 -42.88 0.36
C ASN A 89 -17.28 -43.45 0.43
N GLY A 90 -16.89 -43.88 1.62
CA GLY A 90 -15.53 -44.35 1.88
C GLY A 90 -14.52 -43.25 2.28
N TYR A 91 -14.96 -41.98 2.34
CA TYR A 91 -14.11 -40.87 2.71
C TYR A 91 -14.69 -40.10 3.93
N SER A 92 -13.82 -39.64 4.82
CA SER A 92 -14.21 -38.96 6.05
C SER A 92 -14.46 -37.45 5.86
N SER A 93 -13.82 -36.87 4.84
CA SER A 93 -13.97 -35.43 4.52
C SER A 93 -15.23 -35.16 3.71
N THR A 94 -15.76 -33.94 3.87
CA THR A 94 -16.93 -33.41 3.13
C THR A 94 -16.56 -32.16 2.36
N SER A 95 -17.35 -31.86 1.32
CA SER A 95 -17.24 -30.61 0.54
C SER A 95 -18.51 -29.80 0.72
N ASN A 96 -18.38 -28.52 0.96
CA ASN A 96 -19.49 -27.63 1.21
C ASN A 96 -19.67 -26.63 0.06
N ILE A 97 -20.89 -26.48 -0.42
CA ILE A 97 -21.33 -25.39 -1.30
C ILE A 97 -22.12 -24.43 -0.43
N LYS A 98 -21.57 -23.24 -0.18
CA LYS A 98 -22.23 -22.19 0.59
C LYS A 98 -22.93 -21.23 -0.36
N ILE A 99 -24.19 -20.94 -0.12
CA ILE A 99 -24.99 -20.01 -0.93
C ILE A 99 -25.55 -18.94 -0.02
N GLN A 100 -25.34 -17.69 -0.40
CA GLN A 100 -25.89 -16.50 0.22
C GLN A 100 -26.96 -15.91 -0.70
N LEU A 101 -28.15 -15.66 -0.16
CA LEU A 101 -29.20 -14.96 -0.90
C LEU A 101 -28.73 -13.54 -1.22
N SER A 102 -28.66 -13.23 -2.51
CA SER A 102 -28.33 -11.89 -2.97
C SER A 102 -29.49 -10.91 -2.73
N ASN A 103 -29.17 -9.68 -2.42
CA ASN A 103 -30.14 -8.62 -2.33
C ASN A 103 -29.98 -7.70 -3.55
N ASP A 104 -30.52 -8.10 -4.69
CA ASP A 104 -30.36 -7.47 -6.01
C ASP A 104 -30.73 -5.98 -6.06
N ASN A 105 -31.35 -5.44 -5.01
CA ASN A 105 -31.73 -4.03 -4.92
C ASN A 105 -30.67 -3.17 -4.22
N VAL A 106 -29.51 -3.73 -3.83
CA VAL A 106 -28.48 -3.01 -3.07
C VAL A 106 -27.11 -3.21 -3.70
N GLU A 107 -26.66 -2.19 -4.41
CA GLU A 107 -25.30 -2.12 -4.91
C GLU A 107 -24.29 -2.31 -3.76
N GLY A 108 -23.32 -3.19 -3.95
CA GLY A 108 -22.24 -3.44 -2.98
C GLY A 108 -22.54 -4.49 -1.91
N TYR A 109 -23.72 -5.09 -1.83
CA TYR A 109 -24.05 -6.08 -0.79
C TYR A 109 -23.08 -7.28 -0.80
N GLU A 110 -22.82 -7.84 -1.96
CA GLU A 110 -22.01 -9.07 -2.11
C GLU A 110 -20.53 -8.84 -1.81
N ILE A 111 -19.99 -7.72 -2.27
CA ILE A 111 -18.61 -7.35 -1.94
C ILE A 111 -18.48 -7.05 -0.44
N ASN A 112 -19.44 -6.34 0.16
CA ASN A 112 -19.43 -6.04 1.59
C ASN A 112 -19.51 -7.31 2.45
N TYR A 113 -20.30 -8.29 2.03
CA TYR A 113 -20.35 -9.60 2.68
C TYR A 113 -18.99 -10.32 2.58
N SER A 114 -18.35 -10.31 1.41
CA SER A 114 -17.05 -10.93 1.20
C SER A 114 -15.96 -10.27 2.04
N VAL A 115 -15.97 -8.95 2.13
CA VAL A 115 -15.11 -8.16 3.02
C VAL A 115 -15.34 -8.54 4.48
N ASP A 116 -16.60 -8.63 4.93
CA ASP A 116 -16.96 -9.03 6.29
C ASP A 116 -16.40 -10.40 6.67
N GLN A 117 -16.56 -11.40 5.78
CA GLN A 117 -16.02 -12.74 6.02
C GLN A 117 -14.49 -12.72 6.15
N TYR A 118 -13.81 -11.97 5.28
CA TYR A 118 -12.36 -11.85 5.34
C TYR A 118 -11.89 -11.17 6.64
N LEU A 119 -12.54 -10.07 7.05
CA LEU A 119 -12.20 -9.36 8.28
C LEU A 119 -12.41 -10.23 9.53
N LYS A 120 -13.49 -11.01 9.60
CA LYS A 120 -13.75 -11.96 10.68
C LYS A 120 -12.64 -12.99 10.84
N GLU A 121 -11.94 -13.34 9.77
CA GLU A 121 -10.86 -14.32 9.79
C GLU A 121 -9.48 -13.68 9.98
N LYS A 122 -9.17 -12.63 9.22
CA LYS A 122 -7.79 -12.13 9.03
C LYS A 122 -7.46 -10.82 9.71
N TYR A 123 -8.46 -9.96 9.99
CA TYR A 123 -8.22 -8.67 10.61
C TYR A 123 -7.49 -8.81 11.94
N LEU A 124 -6.57 -7.89 12.25
CA LEU A 124 -5.76 -7.98 13.47
C LEU A 124 -6.63 -7.96 14.75
N TRP A 125 -7.74 -7.23 14.74
CA TRP A 125 -8.74 -7.16 15.80
C TRP A 125 -10.02 -7.92 15.43
N ASN A 126 -9.87 -9.11 14.86
CA ASN A 126 -10.99 -9.88 14.32
C ASN A 126 -11.98 -10.35 15.42
N ASP A 127 -11.52 -10.57 16.65
CA ASP A 127 -12.40 -11.01 17.73
C ASP A 127 -13.36 -9.88 18.15
N ASP A 128 -12.88 -8.63 18.23
CA ASP A 128 -13.72 -7.46 18.46
C ASP A 128 -14.62 -7.16 17.24
N TYR A 129 -14.08 -7.33 16.03
CA TYR A 129 -14.86 -7.15 14.79
C TYR A 129 -16.06 -8.11 14.71
N LYS A 130 -15.91 -9.36 15.16
CA LYS A 130 -17.01 -10.35 15.21
C LYS A 130 -18.20 -9.95 16.09
N LEU A 131 -18.00 -9.02 17.02
CA LEU A 131 -19.05 -8.49 17.89
C LEU A 131 -19.94 -7.44 17.21
N LEU A 132 -19.53 -6.95 16.03
CA LEU A 132 -20.27 -5.96 15.28
C LEU A 132 -21.43 -6.58 14.51
N THR A 133 -22.42 -5.73 14.19
CA THR A 133 -23.50 -6.04 13.24
C THR A 133 -23.37 -5.08 12.06
N PRO A 134 -22.52 -5.40 11.05
CA PRO A 134 -22.24 -4.51 9.94
C PRO A 134 -23.48 -4.29 9.05
N ASN A 135 -23.62 -3.08 8.50
CA ASN A 135 -24.64 -2.78 7.52
C ASN A 135 -24.10 -3.00 6.10
N PHE A 136 -24.50 -4.09 5.46
CA PHE A 136 -24.06 -4.42 4.10
C PHE A 136 -24.66 -3.53 3.00
N LYS A 137 -25.65 -2.68 3.33
CA LYS A 137 -26.36 -1.82 2.37
C LYS A 137 -25.68 -0.46 2.22
N GLN A 138 -24.41 -0.47 1.84
CA GLN A 138 -23.57 0.71 1.65
C GLN A 138 -22.67 0.49 0.42
N ALA A 139 -22.11 1.55 -0.15
CA ALA A 139 -20.98 1.44 -1.07
C ALA A 139 -19.80 0.71 -0.37
N TYR A 140 -19.02 -0.05 -1.11
CA TYR A 140 -18.02 -0.96 -0.53
C TYR A 140 -16.92 -0.23 0.28
N ASP A 141 -16.52 0.96 -0.15
CA ASP A 141 -15.55 1.82 0.54
C ASP A 141 -16.14 2.44 1.83
N ASP A 142 -17.40 2.90 1.76
CA ASP A 142 -18.14 3.38 2.91
C ASP A 142 -18.38 2.26 3.93
N PHE A 143 -18.69 1.05 3.46
CA PHE A 143 -18.88 -0.12 4.32
C PHE A 143 -17.64 -0.39 5.16
N LEU A 144 -16.47 -0.53 4.51
CA LEU A 144 -15.21 -0.78 5.21
C LEU A 144 -14.91 0.36 6.18
N ARG A 145 -14.96 1.60 5.69
CA ARG A 145 -14.63 2.79 6.48
C ARG A 145 -15.52 2.94 7.69
N ASN A 146 -16.85 2.92 7.51
CA ASN A 146 -17.80 3.16 8.59
C ASN A 146 -17.75 2.03 9.63
N THR A 147 -17.60 0.78 9.18
CA THR A 147 -17.53 -0.38 10.07
C THR A 147 -16.26 -0.31 10.94
N LEU A 148 -15.09 -0.09 10.34
CA LEU A 148 -13.83 -0.06 11.10
C LEU A 148 -13.68 1.21 11.96
N LEU A 149 -14.22 2.36 11.53
CA LEU A 149 -14.24 3.57 12.36
C LEU A 149 -15.15 3.44 13.57
N SER A 150 -16.19 2.60 13.51
CA SER A 150 -17.10 2.35 14.66
C SER A 150 -16.43 1.56 15.80
N MET A 151 -15.37 0.80 15.53
CA MET A 151 -14.60 0.07 16.54
C MET A 151 -13.84 1.05 17.44
N THR A 152 -13.58 0.64 18.68
CA THR A 152 -12.76 1.42 19.63
C THR A 152 -11.40 0.79 19.94
N THR A 153 -11.24 -0.49 19.65
CA THR A 153 -10.06 -1.28 19.99
C THR A 153 -8.96 -1.27 18.93
N ASN A 154 -9.32 -0.97 17.68
CA ASN A 154 -8.41 -0.95 16.52
C ASN A 154 -7.65 0.39 16.38
N THR A 155 -7.08 0.89 17.46
CA THR A 155 -6.43 2.22 17.50
C THR A 155 -5.23 2.32 16.57
N LEU A 156 -4.49 1.22 16.36
CA LEU A 156 -3.33 1.19 15.44
C LEU A 156 -3.73 1.15 13.95
N ASP A 157 -5.00 0.90 13.62
CA ASP A 157 -5.53 1.04 12.25
C ASP A 157 -6.01 2.47 11.96
N LYS A 158 -5.85 3.38 12.92
CA LYS A 158 -6.39 4.74 12.84
C LYS A 158 -5.32 5.79 13.05
N LYS A 159 -5.39 6.84 12.26
CA LYS A 159 -4.61 8.07 12.48
C LYS A 159 -5.56 9.23 12.71
N ARG A 160 -5.33 9.98 13.78
CA ARG A 160 -6.08 11.19 14.06
C ARG A 160 -5.61 12.33 13.14
N ASN A 161 -6.53 12.94 12.44
CA ASN A 161 -6.29 14.10 11.58
C ASN A 161 -6.26 15.39 12.39
N SER A 162 -5.69 16.46 11.82
CA SER A 162 -5.62 17.79 12.45
C SER A 162 -7.01 18.38 12.75
N ASN A 163 -8.04 18.03 11.98
CA ASN A 163 -9.44 18.42 12.21
C ASN A 163 -10.17 17.59 13.27
N GLY A 164 -9.48 16.65 13.93
CA GLY A 164 -10.04 15.77 14.96
C GLY A 164 -10.75 14.52 14.45
N THR A 165 -10.92 14.35 13.14
CA THR A 165 -11.45 13.10 12.54
C THR A 165 -10.36 12.01 12.50
N TYR A 166 -10.76 10.79 12.10
CA TYR A 166 -9.82 9.68 11.93
C TYR A 166 -9.79 9.21 10.48
N SER A 167 -8.60 8.91 9.97
CA SER A 167 -8.36 8.14 8.76
C SER A 167 -8.03 6.70 9.14
N LEU A 168 -8.39 5.73 8.28
CA LEU A 168 -7.99 4.34 8.41
C LEU A 168 -6.75 4.05 7.57
N PHE A 169 -5.96 3.08 8.03
CA PHE A 169 -4.92 2.48 7.21
C PHE A 169 -5.47 1.36 6.33
N SER A 170 -6.44 0.58 6.84
CA SER A 170 -7.17 -0.41 6.04
C SER A 170 -7.96 0.26 4.92
N PHE A 171 -7.89 -0.29 3.70
CA PHE A 171 -8.62 0.24 2.55
C PHE A 171 -9.04 -0.86 1.57
N ILE A 172 -9.96 -0.53 0.68
CA ILE A 172 -10.40 -1.35 -0.44
C ILE A 172 -10.48 -0.49 -1.69
N GLN A 173 -10.10 -1.07 -2.83
CA GLN A 173 -10.24 -0.41 -4.13
C GLN A 173 -10.78 -1.37 -5.17
N LYS A 174 -11.66 -0.88 -6.04
CA LYS A 174 -12.08 -1.60 -7.24
C LYS A 174 -10.98 -1.50 -8.29
N LEU A 175 -10.64 -2.63 -8.89
CA LEU A 175 -9.63 -2.67 -9.95
C LEU A 175 -10.23 -2.21 -11.28
N ASP A 176 -9.51 -1.33 -11.98
CA ASP A 176 -9.87 -0.92 -13.33
C ASP A 176 -9.56 -2.06 -14.32
N PRO A 177 -10.56 -2.57 -15.08
CA PRO A 177 -10.36 -3.63 -16.06
C PRO A 177 -9.35 -3.26 -17.16
N ASP A 178 -9.30 -1.99 -17.57
CA ASP A 178 -8.42 -1.52 -18.63
C ASP A 178 -6.96 -1.52 -18.20
N LEU A 179 -6.68 -1.18 -16.92
CA LEU A 179 -5.35 -1.26 -16.34
C LEU A 179 -4.91 -2.71 -16.09
N GLN A 180 -5.85 -3.62 -15.78
CA GLN A 180 -5.54 -5.04 -15.58
C GLN A 180 -5.15 -5.76 -16.87
N SER A 181 -5.82 -5.46 -17.98
CA SER A 181 -5.54 -6.09 -19.29
C SER A 181 -4.13 -5.78 -19.80
N SER A 182 -3.52 -4.70 -19.31
CA SER A 182 -2.17 -4.25 -19.66
C SER A 182 -1.07 -4.83 -18.77
N ARG A 183 -1.41 -5.53 -17.67
CA ARG A 183 -0.43 -6.20 -16.81
C ARG A 183 0.10 -7.46 -17.48
N SER A 184 1.39 -7.47 -17.84
CA SER A 184 2.02 -8.74 -18.17
C SER A 184 2.17 -9.57 -16.89
N ALA A 185 1.82 -10.86 -16.95
CA ALA A 185 1.99 -11.80 -15.82
C ALA A 185 3.46 -11.91 -15.33
N LYS A 186 4.39 -11.30 -16.03
CA LYS A 186 5.84 -11.30 -15.78
C LYS A 186 6.33 -10.03 -15.07
N GLU A 187 5.57 -8.93 -15.13
CA GLU A 187 5.94 -7.65 -14.52
C GLU A 187 5.10 -7.41 -13.27
N LYS A 188 5.75 -7.41 -12.11
CA LYS A 188 5.13 -7.10 -10.82
C LYS A 188 4.91 -5.58 -10.62
N LYS A 189 5.10 -4.77 -11.67
CA LYS A 189 4.95 -3.31 -11.63
C LYS A 189 3.48 -2.93 -11.67
N ASN A 190 3.09 -1.99 -10.82
CA ASN A 190 1.76 -1.44 -10.82
C ASN A 190 1.61 -0.42 -11.95
N LEU A 191 0.60 -0.63 -12.80
CA LEU A 191 0.22 0.31 -13.85
C LEU A 191 -0.88 1.22 -13.31
N GLU A 192 -0.67 2.53 -13.42
CA GLU A 192 -1.65 3.52 -12.97
C GLU A 192 -1.73 4.70 -13.93
N TYR A 193 -2.86 5.41 -13.91
CA TYR A 193 -2.94 6.70 -14.59
C TYR A 193 -2.21 7.75 -13.75
N ASN A 194 -1.17 8.38 -14.31
CA ASN A 194 -0.34 9.32 -13.57
C ASN A 194 0.29 10.35 -14.51
N TYR A 195 0.36 11.61 -14.09
CA TYR A 195 1.09 12.67 -14.81
C TYR A 195 2.59 12.63 -14.51
N GLY A 196 2.99 12.01 -13.40
CA GLY A 196 4.37 11.87 -12.98
C GLY A 196 4.78 12.75 -11.80
N PHE A 197 3.84 13.27 -11.04
CA PHE A 197 4.16 14.01 -9.82
C PHE A 197 4.32 13.06 -8.63
N VAL A 198 5.31 13.35 -7.79
CA VAL A 198 5.50 12.65 -6.51
C VAL A 198 4.51 13.18 -5.49
N ASN A 199 4.45 14.50 -5.34
CA ASN A 199 3.52 15.19 -4.46
C ASN A 199 3.59 16.72 -4.67
N PHE A 200 2.66 17.44 -4.02
CA PHE A 200 2.58 18.89 -3.96
C PHE A 200 2.32 19.39 -2.55
N VAL A 201 2.72 20.62 -2.27
CA VAL A 201 2.14 21.43 -1.20
C VAL A 201 1.38 22.60 -1.78
N ALA A 202 0.26 22.95 -1.15
CA ALA A 202 -0.49 24.15 -1.51
C ALA A 202 0.00 25.32 -0.66
N VAL A 203 0.49 26.35 -1.30
CA VAL A 203 1.09 27.53 -0.65
C VAL A 203 0.25 28.76 -0.97
N GLN A 204 -0.09 29.53 0.05
CA GLN A 204 -0.78 30.80 -0.08
C GLN A 204 0.17 31.94 0.30
N THR A 205 0.31 32.92 -0.59
CA THR A 205 1.03 34.15 -0.28
C THR A 205 0.21 34.99 0.71
N ARG A 206 0.86 35.47 1.76
CA ARG A 206 0.22 36.27 2.82
C ARG A 206 -0.51 37.47 2.24
N ASN A 207 -1.73 37.74 2.71
CA ASN A 207 -2.61 38.83 2.27
C ASN A 207 -3.16 38.73 0.83
N THR A 208 -3.05 37.55 0.18
CA THR A 208 -3.67 37.30 -1.13
C THR A 208 -4.58 36.08 -1.04
N SER A 209 -5.53 35.96 -1.98
CA SER A 209 -6.30 34.73 -2.18
C SER A 209 -5.60 33.77 -3.16
N ASN A 210 -4.43 34.13 -3.66
CA ASN A 210 -3.71 33.32 -4.65
C ASN A 210 -3.05 32.13 -3.96
N ILE A 211 -3.28 30.96 -4.49
CA ILE A 211 -2.67 29.71 -4.08
C ILE A 211 -1.87 29.15 -5.25
N VAL A 212 -0.72 28.59 -4.96
CA VAL A 212 0.07 27.82 -5.91
C VAL A 212 0.31 26.41 -5.37
N PHE A 213 0.40 25.44 -6.27
CA PHE A 213 0.98 24.16 -5.92
C PHE A 213 2.48 24.18 -6.18
N VAL A 214 3.26 23.88 -5.16
CA VAL A 214 4.71 23.72 -5.28
C VAL A 214 5.04 22.25 -5.42
N ILE A 215 5.72 21.89 -6.50
CA ILE A 215 6.08 20.52 -6.84
C ILE A 215 7.14 20.01 -5.86
N GLN A 216 6.86 18.91 -5.14
CA GLN A 216 7.81 18.27 -4.24
C GLN A 216 8.73 17.29 -4.96
N GLY A 217 8.31 16.74 -6.10
CA GLY A 217 9.12 15.87 -6.93
C GLY A 217 8.40 15.45 -8.20
N VAL A 218 9.18 14.98 -9.18
CA VAL A 218 8.69 14.50 -10.48
C VAL A 218 9.37 13.17 -10.80
N HIS A 219 8.59 12.18 -11.21
CA HIS A 219 9.11 10.88 -11.64
C HIS A 219 9.81 10.99 -12.99
N LYS A 220 11.02 10.51 -13.07
CA LYS A 220 11.85 10.55 -14.28
C LYS A 220 11.17 9.80 -15.44
N GLY A 221 11.17 10.42 -16.62
CA GLY A 221 10.59 9.86 -17.84
C GLY A 221 9.06 10.00 -17.94
N SER A 222 8.40 10.55 -16.93
CA SER A 222 6.97 10.83 -16.93
C SER A 222 6.58 11.96 -17.90
N SER A 223 5.27 12.21 -18.06
CA SER A 223 4.78 13.33 -18.87
C SER A 223 5.18 14.68 -18.28
N ALA A 224 5.10 14.84 -16.97
CA ALA A 224 5.55 16.05 -16.27
C ALA A 224 7.05 16.30 -16.46
N ASP A 225 7.89 15.26 -16.34
CA ASP A 225 9.34 15.35 -16.56
C ASP A 225 9.67 15.74 -18.01
N LYS A 226 9.04 15.08 -18.99
CA LYS A 226 9.22 15.39 -20.41
C LYS A 226 8.77 16.80 -20.78
N ALA A 227 7.77 17.34 -20.09
CA ALA A 227 7.33 18.71 -20.26
C ALA A 227 8.33 19.72 -19.63
N GLY A 228 9.27 19.25 -18.79
CA GLY A 228 10.28 20.06 -18.12
C GLY A 228 9.84 20.62 -16.76
N LEU A 229 8.79 20.04 -16.17
CA LEU A 229 8.41 20.33 -14.80
C LEU A 229 9.41 19.70 -13.81
N LYS A 230 9.71 20.42 -12.72
CA LYS A 230 10.74 20.04 -11.75
C LYS A 230 10.31 20.36 -10.32
N ARG A 231 10.99 19.76 -9.36
CA ARG A 231 10.91 20.11 -7.94
C ARG A 231 11.06 21.62 -7.73
N GLY A 232 10.28 22.18 -6.85
CA GLY A 232 10.29 23.62 -6.49
C GLY A 232 9.54 24.53 -7.46
N MET A 233 9.10 24.04 -8.63
CA MET A 233 8.27 24.85 -9.52
C MET A 233 6.87 25.07 -8.95
N GLU A 234 6.32 26.25 -9.18
CA GLU A 234 5.06 26.71 -8.64
C GLU A 234 3.99 26.74 -9.75
N ILE A 235 2.95 25.93 -9.61
CA ILE A 235 1.80 25.87 -10.53
C ILE A 235 0.70 26.78 -10.00
N ALA A 236 0.32 27.78 -10.78
CA ALA A 236 -0.68 28.80 -10.40
C ALA A 236 -2.07 28.55 -11.01
N GLU A 237 -2.13 27.94 -12.20
CA GLU A 237 -3.38 27.68 -12.90
C GLU A 237 -3.42 26.26 -13.48
N ILE A 238 -4.62 25.70 -13.55
CA ILE A 238 -4.92 24.41 -14.19
C ILE A 238 -6.07 24.63 -15.18
N ASN A 239 -5.86 24.28 -16.46
CA ASN A 239 -6.82 24.51 -17.54
C ASN A 239 -7.34 25.97 -17.57
N ASN A 240 -6.41 26.93 -17.49
CA ASN A 240 -6.66 28.38 -17.45
C ASN A 240 -7.52 28.86 -16.25
N GLN A 241 -7.61 28.07 -15.19
CA GLN A 241 -8.31 28.45 -13.96
C GLN A 241 -7.32 28.54 -12.80
N LYS A 242 -7.39 29.63 -12.05
CA LYS A 242 -6.56 29.85 -10.86
C LYS A 242 -6.88 28.86 -9.76
N ILE A 243 -5.84 28.43 -9.05
CA ILE A 243 -5.99 27.63 -7.83
C ILE A 243 -6.44 28.58 -6.70
N THR A 244 -7.47 28.16 -5.97
CA THR A 244 -8.09 28.92 -4.88
C THR A 244 -8.38 28.00 -3.69
N THR A 245 -8.72 28.57 -2.53
CA THR A 245 -9.12 27.80 -1.35
C THR A 245 -10.34 26.88 -1.58
N SER A 246 -11.22 27.26 -2.52
CA SER A 246 -12.43 26.49 -2.82
C SER A 246 -12.19 25.30 -3.77
N ASN A 247 -11.13 25.34 -4.60
CA ASN A 247 -10.85 24.29 -5.59
C ASN A 247 -9.54 23.52 -5.36
N VAL A 248 -8.73 23.93 -4.38
CA VAL A 248 -7.40 23.33 -4.12
C VAL A 248 -7.45 21.82 -3.94
N GLN A 249 -8.42 21.32 -3.18
CA GLN A 249 -8.55 19.88 -2.96
C GLN A 249 -8.96 19.13 -4.24
N THR A 250 -9.89 19.69 -5.01
CA THR A 250 -10.32 19.12 -6.30
C THR A 250 -9.17 19.05 -7.30
N TYR A 251 -8.38 20.12 -7.41
CA TYR A 251 -7.24 20.13 -8.30
C TYR A 251 -6.11 19.23 -7.83
N TYR A 252 -5.88 19.17 -6.52
CA TYR A 252 -4.91 18.22 -5.98
C TYR A 252 -5.29 16.77 -6.36
N SER A 253 -6.53 16.36 -6.09
CA SER A 253 -7.00 15.01 -6.45
C SER A 253 -6.91 14.76 -7.96
N LYS A 254 -7.24 15.76 -8.79
CA LYS A 254 -7.15 15.66 -10.25
C LYS A 254 -5.71 15.44 -10.74
N LEU A 255 -4.72 16.07 -10.10
CA LEU A 255 -3.31 15.93 -10.48
C LEU A 255 -2.69 14.64 -9.95
N MET A 256 -3.07 14.22 -8.74
CA MET A 256 -2.45 13.09 -8.05
C MET A 256 -3.15 11.76 -8.32
N GLN A 257 -4.45 11.77 -8.63
CA GLN A 257 -5.28 10.56 -8.78
C GLN A 257 -6.20 10.67 -10.00
N PRO A 258 -5.64 10.83 -11.21
CA PRO A 258 -6.46 10.79 -12.41
C PRO A 258 -7.09 9.40 -12.57
N SER A 259 -8.41 9.36 -12.83
CA SER A 259 -9.18 8.11 -12.97
C SER A 259 -9.17 7.55 -14.39
N SER A 260 -8.66 8.30 -15.36
CA SER A 260 -8.61 7.93 -16.77
C SER A 260 -7.55 8.73 -17.51
N PRO A 261 -7.14 8.31 -18.72
CA PRO A 261 -6.24 9.11 -19.56
C PRO A 261 -6.86 10.49 -19.84
N THR A 262 -6.14 11.53 -19.44
CA THR A 262 -6.61 12.92 -19.57
C THR A 262 -5.43 13.83 -19.86
N SER A 263 -5.58 14.75 -20.80
CA SER A 263 -4.63 15.84 -21.04
C SER A 263 -5.06 17.08 -20.27
N ILE A 264 -4.11 17.73 -19.60
CA ILE A 264 -4.35 18.98 -18.88
C ILE A 264 -3.25 20.00 -19.20
N GLU A 265 -3.60 21.28 -19.09
CA GLU A 265 -2.66 22.37 -19.10
C GLU A 265 -2.42 22.86 -17.67
N VAL A 266 -1.15 22.95 -17.29
CA VAL A 266 -0.73 23.60 -16.05
C VAL A 266 0.08 24.83 -16.40
N LYS A 267 -0.14 25.93 -15.68
CA LYS A 267 0.58 27.18 -15.88
C LYS A 267 1.36 27.53 -14.62
N ASP A 268 2.66 27.80 -14.79
CA ASP A 268 3.47 28.22 -13.67
C ASP A 268 3.18 29.68 -13.27
N LYS A 269 3.79 30.13 -12.17
CA LYS A 269 3.62 31.50 -11.66
C LYS A 269 4.11 32.58 -12.65
N ASP A 270 5.05 32.23 -13.54
CA ASP A 270 5.65 33.15 -14.51
C ASP A 270 4.85 33.18 -15.83
N GLY A 271 3.74 32.41 -15.90
CA GLY A 271 2.81 32.39 -17.03
C GLY A 271 3.17 31.38 -18.12
N LYS A 272 4.20 30.56 -17.94
CA LYS A 272 4.53 29.51 -18.91
C LYS A 272 3.57 28.34 -18.77
N VAL A 273 3.07 27.86 -19.91
CA VAL A 273 2.11 26.77 -20.00
C VAL A 273 2.83 25.47 -20.34
N TYR A 274 2.42 24.40 -19.69
CA TYR A 274 2.88 23.04 -19.90
C TYR A 274 1.67 22.14 -20.11
N THR A 275 1.67 21.35 -21.20
CA THR A 275 0.67 20.33 -21.46
C THR A 275 1.21 18.99 -20.99
N ILE A 276 0.45 18.28 -20.15
CA ILE A 276 0.81 16.99 -19.60
C ILE A 276 -0.35 16.01 -19.69
N ASP A 277 -0.01 14.74 -19.90
CA ASP A 277 -0.97 13.65 -20.13
C ASP A 277 -0.88 12.61 -18.98
N SER A 278 -2.02 12.20 -18.44
CA SER A 278 -2.09 11.08 -17.51
C SER A 278 -2.28 9.78 -18.29
N GLY A 279 -1.20 9.26 -18.86
CA GLY A 279 -1.24 7.92 -19.47
C GLY A 279 -1.13 6.81 -18.43
N PRO A 280 -1.45 5.54 -18.78
CA PRO A 280 -1.10 4.40 -17.97
C PRO A 280 0.43 4.24 -18.00
N ILE A 281 1.07 4.43 -16.85
CA ILE A 281 2.52 4.35 -16.69
C ILE A 281 2.92 3.49 -15.50
N TYR A 282 4.08 2.90 -15.57
CA TYR A 282 4.77 2.32 -14.40
C TYR A 282 5.54 3.45 -13.70
N VAL A 283 5.11 3.81 -12.52
CA VAL A 283 5.73 4.89 -11.75
C VAL A 283 7.00 4.38 -11.08
N ASN A 284 8.17 4.79 -11.59
CA ASN A 284 9.45 4.39 -11.01
C ASN A 284 9.67 5.11 -9.67
N PRO A 285 9.83 4.37 -8.55
CA PRO A 285 10.00 4.97 -7.23
C PRO A 285 11.40 5.56 -6.99
N ILE A 286 12.38 5.28 -7.85
CA ILE A 286 13.71 5.87 -7.77
C ILE A 286 13.66 7.27 -8.39
N ILE A 287 13.48 8.28 -7.55
CA ILE A 287 13.32 9.67 -8.00
C ILE A 287 14.66 10.26 -8.41
N HIS A 288 15.67 10.03 -7.58
CA HIS A 288 17.03 10.55 -7.78
C HIS A 288 18.05 9.66 -7.08
N HIS A 289 19.22 9.49 -7.70
CA HIS A 289 20.40 8.94 -7.03
C HIS A 289 21.66 9.59 -7.59
N GLN A 290 22.66 9.72 -6.75
CA GLN A 290 23.98 10.23 -7.12
C GLN A 290 25.06 9.73 -6.15
N VAL A 291 26.30 9.82 -6.58
CA VAL A 291 27.47 9.64 -5.72
C VAL A 291 28.26 10.94 -5.72
N ASN A 292 28.58 11.43 -4.52
CA ASN A 292 29.43 12.60 -4.32
C ASN A 292 30.61 12.21 -3.42
N GLY A 293 31.80 12.05 -4.01
CA GLY A 293 32.94 11.46 -3.31
C GLY A 293 32.65 10.03 -2.85
N GLN A 294 32.67 9.79 -1.55
CA GLN A 294 32.35 8.50 -0.94
C GLN A 294 30.92 8.45 -0.34
N THR A 295 30.08 9.43 -0.66
CA THR A 295 28.71 9.50 -0.19
C THR A 295 27.74 9.15 -1.30
N GLY A 296 26.96 8.07 -1.12
CA GLY A 296 25.79 7.75 -1.94
C GLY A 296 24.56 8.51 -1.44
N TYR A 297 23.73 8.97 -2.35
CA TYR A 297 22.43 9.59 -2.06
C TYR A 297 21.36 8.93 -2.91
N LEU A 298 20.25 8.51 -2.28
CA LEU A 298 19.11 7.87 -2.94
C LEU A 298 17.81 8.47 -2.44
N VAL A 299 16.99 9.01 -3.35
CA VAL A 299 15.60 9.45 -3.10
C VAL A 299 14.67 8.35 -3.59
N TYR A 300 13.91 7.75 -2.67
CA TYR A 300 13.07 6.59 -2.93
C TYR A 300 11.65 6.83 -2.40
N SER A 301 10.66 6.93 -3.32
CA SER A 301 9.31 7.43 -3.02
C SER A 301 8.29 6.35 -2.64
N ALA A 302 8.53 5.08 -2.96
CA ALA A 302 7.64 3.97 -2.63
C ALA A 302 8.39 2.64 -2.67
N PHE A 303 7.97 1.67 -1.86
CA PHE A 303 8.49 0.31 -1.91
C PHE A 303 7.64 -0.52 -2.87
N GLU A 304 8.12 -0.69 -4.09
CA GLU A 304 7.46 -1.47 -5.14
C GLU A 304 8.38 -2.56 -5.67
N SER A 305 8.05 -3.82 -5.37
CA SER A 305 8.87 -4.99 -5.72
C SER A 305 9.07 -5.19 -7.22
N GLY A 306 8.22 -4.60 -8.05
CA GLY A 306 8.40 -4.57 -9.50
C GLY A 306 9.64 -3.79 -9.96
N PHE A 307 10.20 -2.93 -9.12
CA PHE A 307 11.41 -2.14 -9.38
C PHE A 307 12.63 -2.57 -8.56
N ASP A 308 12.57 -3.74 -7.91
CA ASP A 308 13.65 -4.23 -7.05
C ASP A 308 14.97 -4.44 -7.82
N GLN A 309 14.90 -4.79 -9.11
CA GLN A 309 16.11 -4.93 -9.94
C GLN A 309 16.78 -3.57 -10.16
N GLU A 310 16.02 -2.56 -10.53
CA GLU A 310 16.53 -1.19 -10.74
C GLU A 310 17.08 -0.61 -9.43
N LEU A 311 16.39 -0.86 -8.31
CA LEU A 311 16.87 -0.48 -6.98
C LEU A 311 18.19 -1.17 -6.65
N PHE A 312 18.30 -2.47 -6.90
CA PHE A 312 19.52 -3.24 -6.68
C PHE A 312 20.68 -2.75 -7.55
N ASP A 313 20.40 -2.37 -8.81
CA ASP A 313 21.42 -1.83 -9.71
C ASP A 313 22.01 -0.50 -9.20
N VAL A 314 21.20 0.34 -8.53
CA VAL A 314 21.72 1.53 -7.82
C VAL A 314 22.67 1.13 -6.69
N PHE A 315 22.35 0.12 -5.90
CA PHE A 315 23.23 -0.37 -4.84
C PHE A 315 24.53 -0.99 -5.39
N LYS A 316 24.47 -1.68 -6.55
CA LYS A 316 25.68 -2.15 -7.26
C LYS A 316 26.55 -0.99 -7.72
N GLU A 317 25.93 0.07 -8.26
CA GLU A 317 26.66 1.29 -8.63
C GLU A 317 27.35 1.90 -7.42
N PHE A 318 26.65 2.08 -6.31
CA PHE A 318 27.19 2.59 -5.05
C PHE A 318 28.39 1.74 -4.56
N LYS A 319 28.24 0.42 -4.57
CA LYS A 319 29.32 -0.50 -4.20
C LYS A 319 30.52 -0.38 -5.12
N ASN A 320 30.30 -0.33 -6.44
CA ASN A 320 31.38 -0.22 -7.43
C ASN A 320 32.13 1.12 -7.33
N GLN A 321 31.44 2.19 -6.91
CA GLN A 321 32.06 3.49 -6.67
C GLN A 321 32.68 3.60 -5.28
N GLY A 322 32.54 2.56 -4.43
CA GLY A 322 33.19 2.49 -3.13
C GLY A 322 32.67 3.50 -2.13
N ILE A 323 31.33 3.71 -2.06
CA ILE A 323 30.78 4.61 -1.07
C ILE A 323 31.01 4.06 0.35
N GLU A 324 31.25 4.95 1.30
CA GLU A 324 31.43 4.67 2.72
C GLU A 324 30.28 5.24 3.56
N GLU A 325 29.52 6.18 3.01
CA GLU A 325 28.37 6.83 3.65
C GLU A 325 27.15 6.77 2.73
N LEU A 326 25.95 6.64 3.32
CA LEU A 326 24.69 6.64 2.59
C LEU A 326 23.71 7.63 3.20
N ILE A 327 23.14 8.48 2.34
CA ILE A 327 21.96 9.29 2.65
C ILE A 327 20.78 8.64 1.94
N LEU A 328 19.86 8.06 2.71
CA LEU A 328 18.61 7.46 2.22
C LEU A 328 17.46 8.43 2.45
N ASP A 329 16.89 8.94 1.37
CA ASP A 329 15.81 9.93 1.43
C ASP A 329 14.46 9.27 1.26
N LEU A 330 13.73 9.18 2.35
CA LEU A 330 12.38 8.60 2.44
C LEU A 330 11.32 9.67 2.77
N ARG A 331 11.60 10.96 2.60
CA ARG A 331 10.72 12.05 3.07
C ARG A 331 9.31 12.05 2.48
N TYR A 332 9.09 11.45 1.32
CA TYR A 332 7.76 11.33 0.70
C TYR A 332 7.32 9.87 0.52
N ASN A 333 7.94 8.95 1.23
CA ASN A 333 7.72 7.52 1.04
C ASN A 333 6.71 6.97 2.07
N GLY A 334 5.48 6.74 1.64
CA GLY A 334 4.39 6.19 2.46
C GLY A 334 4.48 4.69 2.76
N GLY A 335 5.53 4.00 2.29
CA GLY A 335 5.71 2.56 2.49
C GLY A 335 5.54 1.75 1.21
N GLY A 336 5.04 0.53 1.33
CA GLY A 336 4.83 -0.43 0.25
C GLY A 336 5.27 -1.85 0.62
N ASP A 337 5.87 -2.57 -0.31
CA ASP A 337 6.22 -3.98 -0.17
C ASP A 337 7.30 -4.24 0.90
N VAL A 338 7.00 -5.13 1.81
CA VAL A 338 7.93 -5.61 2.83
C VAL A 338 9.18 -6.28 2.21
N THR A 339 9.02 -6.91 1.05
CA THR A 339 10.13 -7.51 0.28
C THR A 339 11.15 -6.47 -0.15
N SER A 340 10.70 -5.36 -0.73
CA SER A 340 11.58 -4.26 -1.14
C SER A 340 12.25 -3.57 0.06
N ALA A 341 11.52 -3.44 1.18
CA ALA A 341 12.09 -2.93 2.43
C ALA A 341 13.19 -3.87 2.97
N ASN A 342 13.01 -5.18 2.85
CA ASN A 342 14.03 -6.16 3.19
C ASN A 342 15.25 -6.06 2.24
N LEU A 343 15.01 -5.92 0.94
CA LEU A 343 16.07 -5.75 -0.06
C LEU A 343 16.97 -4.55 0.26
N ILE A 344 16.39 -3.36 0.41
CA ILE A 344 17.15 -2.13 0.70
C ILE A 344 17.92 -2.25 2.01
N SER A 345 17.29 -2.80 3.05
CA SER A 345 17.93 -3.03 4.35
C SER A 345 19.07 -4.03 4.25
N SER A 346 18.92 -5.09 3.44
CA SER A 346 19.96 -6.09 3.22
C SER A 346 21.13 -5.53 2.42
N CYS A 347 20.88 -4.71 1.40
CA CYS A 347 21.93 -4.01 0.65
C CYS A 347 22.74 -3.06 1.54
N ILE A 348 22.07 -2.31 2.41
CA ILE A 348 22.76 -1.42 3.37
C ILE A 348 23.65 -2.22 4.32
N ALA A 349 23.10 -3.26 4.93
CA ALA A 349 23.79 -4.05 5.95
C ALA A 349 24.88 -4.97 5.37
N GLY A 350 24.72 -5.42 4.11
CA GLY A 350 25.65 -6.35 3.46
C GLY A 350 25.86 -7.63 4.26
N ASP A 351 27.10 -8.09 4.38
CA ASP A 351 27.47 -9.32 5.11
C ASP A 351 27.01 -9.32 6.58
N PHE A 352 26.83 -8.14 7.13
CA PHE A 352 26.45 -7.98 8.54
C PHE A 352 25.04 -8.49 8.85
N CYS A 353 24.15 -8.56 7.89
CA CYS A 353 22.80 -9.04 8.11
C CYS A 353 22.63 -10.57 7.98
N ILE A 354 23.69 -11.31 7.60
CA ILE A 354 23.61 -12.76 7.36
C ILE A 354 23.01 -13.47 8.56
N GLY A 355 21.93 -14.21 8.31
CA GLY A 355 21.23 -15.00 9.33
C GLY A 355 20.45 -14.21 10.36
N LYS A 356 20.52 -12.88 10.37
CA LYS A 356 19.81 -12.02 11.31
C LYS A 356 18.34 -11.90 10.95
N THR A 357 17.53 -11.53 11.92
CA THR A 357 16.10 -11.28 11.78
C THR A 357 15.86 -9.88 11.24
N PHE A 358 15.17 -9.77 10.08
CA PHE A 358 14.68 -8.53 9.54
C PHE A 358 13.46 -8.05 10.33
N ALA A 359 12.44 -8.93 10.42
CA ALA A 359 11.23 -8.65 11.18
C ALA A 359 10.61 -9.93 11.74
N SER A 360 9.77 -9.79 12.77
CA SER A 360 8.84 -10.81 13.22
C SER A 360 7.43 -10.23 13.32
N TYR A 361 6.40 -11.08 13.11
CA TYR A 361 5.04 -10.60 12.91
C TYR A 361 4.09 -11.14 13.96
N ARG A 362 3.29 -10.26 14.60
CA ARG A 362 2.15 -10.63 15.41
C ARG A 362 0.88 -10.49 14.56
N TYR A 363 0.12 -11.57 14.47
CA TYR A 363 -1.20 -11.63 13.85
C TYR A 363 -2.31 -11.58 14.91
N ASN A 364 -3.58 -11.71 14.50
CA ASN A 364 -4.68 -11.85 15.44
C ASN A 364 -4.52 -13.10 16.34
N ASP A 365 -5.23 -13.13 17.45
CA ASP A 365 -5.04 -14.15 18.47
C ASP A 365 -5.35 -15.57 17.99
N GLY A 366 -6.33 -15.74 17.08
CA GLY A 366 -6.63 -17.03 16.48
C GLY A 366 -5.46 -17.59 15.67
N ARG A 367 -4.85 -16.74 14.81
CA ARG A 367 -3.66 -17.11 14.03
C ARG A 367 -2.44 -17.32 14.91
N MET A 368 -2.26 -16.49 15.95
CA MET A 368 -1.15 -16.68 16.90
C MET A 368 -1.26 -17.99 17.66
N LYS A 369 -2.48 -18.41 18.10
CA LYS A 369 -2.69 -19.72 18.72
C LYS A 369 -2.32 -20.88 17.81
N ALA A 370 -2.69 -20.80 16.51
CA ALA A 370 -2.30 -21.78 15.50
C ALA A 370 -0.78 -21.87 15.28
N LEU A 371 -0.05 -20.80 15.59
CA LEU A 371 1.41 -20.69 15.55
C LEU A 371 2.07 -20.96 16.92
N ASN A 372 1.37 -21.59 17.86
CA ASN A 372 1.85 -21.83 19.25
C ASN A 372 2.33 -20.54 19.95
N ASN A 373 1.71 -19.40 19.63
CA ASN A 373 2.06 -18.06 20.11
C ASN A 373 3.50 -17.62 19.74
N GLN A 374 4.10 -18.25 18.73
CA GLN A 374 5.39 -17.82 18.21
C GLN A 374 5.19 -16.89 17.02
N ARG A 375 5.85 -15.72 17.04
CA ARG A 375 5.84 -14.78 15.92
C ARG A 375 6.62 -15.38 14.75
N PRO A 376 6.04 -15.49 13.55
CA PRO A 376 6.80 -15.83 12.34
C PRO A 376 7.94 -14.85 12.12
N ILE A 377 9.11 -15.37 11.78
CA ILE A 377 10.34 -14.58 11.57
C ILE A 377 10.64 -14.51 10.08
N GLN A 378 10.88 -13.31 9.59
CA GLN A 378 11.50 -13.04 8.30
C GLN A 378 12.97 -12.68 8.51
N LYS A 379 13.86 -13.37 7.80
CA LYS A 379 15.29 -13.07 7.81
C LYS A 379 15.60 -11.98 6.79
N PHE A 380 16.72 -11.27 7.00
CA PHE A 380 17.32 -10.50 5.93
C PHE A 380 17.62 -11.41 4.74
N VAL A 381 17.40 -10.91 3.54
CA VAL A 381 17.71 -11.62 2.29
C VAL A 381 19.15 -11.32 1.93
N TYR A 382 19.96 -12.35 1.74
CA TYR A 382 21.38 -12.15 1.48
C TYR A 382 21.92 -12.86 0.23
N SER A 383 21.56 -14.11 -0.04
CA SER A 383 22.18 -14.91 -1.10
C SER A 383 21.36 -14.97 -2.40
N LEU A 384 20.06 -14.99 -2.30
CA LEU A 384 19.11 -15.05 -3.42
C LEU A 384 17.89 -14.21 -3.09
N TYR A 385 17.48 -13.43 -4.06
CA TYR A 385 16.23 -12.69 -4.01
C TYR A 385 15.46 -13.00 -5.29
N ASP A 386 14.27 -13.54 -5.18
CA ASP A 386 13.51 -14.14 -6.30
C ASP A 386 13.27 -13.19 -7.49
N ASN A 387 13.28 -11.88 -7.25
CA ASN A 387 13.07 -10.86 -8.27
C ASN A 387 14.36 -10.38 -8.94
N LEU A 388 15.54 -10.85 -8.47
CA LEU A 388 16.85 -10.40 -8.96
C LEU A 388 17.53 -11.49 -9.78
N ASN A 389 18.25 -11.06 -10.83
CA ASN A 389 19.04 -11.94 -11.70
C ASN A 389 20.46 -12.18 -11.19
N THR A 390 20.81 -11.71 -9.99
CA THR A 390 22.18 -11.74 -9.46
C THR A 390 22.18 -11.98 -7.94
N SER A 391 23.37 -12.22 -7.39
CA SER A 391 23.54 -12.39 -5.94
C SER A 391 23.41 -11.06 -5.21
N LEU A 392 22.69 -11.05 -4.11
CA LEU A 392 22.53 -9.85 -3.27
C LEU A 392 23.88 -9.34 -2.73
N SER A 393 24.89 -10.23 -2.60
CA SER A 393 26.25 -9.85 -2.22
C SER A 393 26.88 -8.81 -3.16
N ASP A 394 26.46 -8.77 -4.44
CA ASP A 394 27.02 -7.83 -5.42
C ASP A 394 26.61 -6.36 -5.15
N GLY A 395 25.52 -6.14 -4.41
CA GLY A 395 25.02 -4.81 -4.00
C GLY A 395 25.18 -4.50 -2.51
N GLY A 396 25.73 -5.41 -1.70
CA GLY A 396 25.90 -5.21 -0.25
C GLY A 396 26.99 -4.19 0.08
N LEU A 397 26.64 -3.14 0.84
CA LEU A 397 27.51 -2.01 1.17
C LEU A 397 28.28 -2.17 2.48
N ASN A 398 27.87 -3.07 3.37
CA ASN A 398 28.47 -3.31 4.70
C ASN A 398 28.49 -2.06 5.61
N LEU A 399 27.53 -1.16 5.48
CA LEU A 399 27.46 0.05 6.28
C LEU A 399 27.01 -0.24 7.72
N ARG A 400 27.58 0.50 8.67
CA ARG A 400 27.24 0.45 10.10
C ARG A 400 26.47 1.67 10.55
N LYS A 401 26.41 2.66 9.70
CA LYS A 401 25.70 3.91 9.91
C LYS A 401 25.10 4.39 8.59
N ILE A 402 23.91 4.98 8.64
CA ILE A 402 23.28 5.69 7.53
C ILE A 402 22.61 6.96 8.04
N TYR A 403 22.36 7.90 7.12
CA TYR A 403 21.56 9.09 7.35
C TYR A 403 20.24 8.93 6.60
N CYS A 404 19.11 9.07 7.32
CA CYS A 404 17.79 8.90 6.74
C CYS A 404 17.04 10.24 6.78
N LEU A 405 16.66 10.75 5.60
CA LEU A 405 15.86 11.97 5.53
C LEU A 405 14.37 11.58 5.61
N VAL A 406 13.65 12.11 6.58
CA VAL A 406 12.28 11.68 6.91
C VAL A 406 11.34 12.85 7.16
N THR A 407 10.05 12.63 6.90
CA THR A 407 8.96 13.53 7.27
C THR A 407 7.80 12.74 7.85
N ASP A 408 6.70 13.41 8.21
CA ASP A 408 5.45 12.77 8.61
C ASP A 408 4.78 11.97 7.46
N ASP A 409 5.29 12.08 6.24
CA ASP A 409 4.94 11.21 5.12
C ASP A 409 5.75 9.91 5.07
N SER A 410 6.86 9.82 5.79
CA SER A 410 7.65 8.59 5.92
C SER A 410 6.89 7.59 6.80
N ALA A 411 6.31 6.55 6.19
CA ALA A 411 5.39 5.66 6.87
C ALA A 411 5.69 4.18 6.61
N SER A 412 5.29 3.31 7.54
CA SER A 412 5.10 1.88 7.31
C SER A 412 6.38 1.15 6.87
N ALA A 413 6.54 0.74 5.60
CA ALA A 413 7.76 0.07 5.12
C ALA A 413 9.01 0.96 5.25
N SER A 414 8.89 2.29 5.14
CA SER A 414 9.96 3.24 5.45
C SER A 414 10.40 3.14 6.91
N GLU A 415 9.42 3.11 7.81
CA GLU A 415 9.67 2.95 9.24
C GLU A 415 10.17 1.55 9.58
N LEU A 416 9.74 0.52 8.82
CA LEU A 416 10.24 -0.85 8.97
C LEU A 416 11.72 -0.95 8.61
N VAL A 417 12.22 -0.26 7.57
CA VAL A 417 13.66 -0.17 7.24
C VAL A 417 14.45 0.40 8.41
N ILE A 418 14.02 1.54 8.96
CA ILE A 418 14.63 2.18 10.13
C ILE A 418 14.67 1.20 11.31
N ASN A 419 13.52 0.60 11.60
CA ASN A 419 13.38 -0.33 12.73
C ASN A 419 14.24 -1.59 12.57
N ALA A 420 14.24 -2.19 11.37
CA ALA A 420 15.01 -3.41 11.10
C ALA A 420 16.52 -3.19 11.22
N LEU A 421 17.05 -2.10 10.67
CA LEU A 421 18.46 -1.75 10.76
C LEU A 421 18.88 -1.47 12.22
N ARG A 422 18.10 -0.69 12.98
CA ARG A 422 18.33 -0.47 14.42
C ARG A 422 18.24 -1.78 15.22
N GLY A 423 17.41 -2.73 14.75
CA GLY A 423 17.27 -4.06 15.33
C GLY A 423 18.53 -4.90 15.30
N ILE A 424 19.44 -4.64 14.35
CA ILE A 424 20.70 -5.35 14.16
C ILE A 424 21.94 -4.48 14.45
N ASP A 425 21.77 -3.39 15.22
CA ASP A 425 22.83 -2.47 15.64
C ASP A 425 23.48 -1.66 14.52
N ILE A 426 22.74 -1.35 13.46
CA ILE A 426 23.12 -0.32 12.50
C ILE A 426 22.58 1.02 13.00
N GLU A 427 23.46 2.01 13.08
CA GLU A 427 23.09 3.37 13.46
C GLU A 427 22.29 4.02 12.32
N VAL A 428 21.08 4.48 12.59
CA VAL A 428 20.23 5.21 11.66
C VAL A 428 19.99 6.60 12.24
N VAL A 429 20.70 7.59 11.69
CA VAL A 429 20.56 9.01 12.04
C VAL A 429 19.41 9.60 11.26
N LEU A 430 18.38 10.07 11.94
CA LEU A 430 17.18 10.64 11.34
C LEU A 430 17.28 12.17 11.26
N ILE A 431 17.04 12.72 10.07
CA ILE A 431 17.04 14.15 9.80
C ILE A 431 15.71 14.51 9.17
N GLY A 432 15.00 15.50 9.73
CA GLY A 432 13.71 15.93 9.19
C GLY A 432 12.67 16.15 10.27
N THR A 433 11.47 15.60 10.11
CA THR A 433 10.39 15.66 11.11
C THR A 433 10.03 14.24 11.58
N THR A 434 9.25 14.15 12.67
CA THR A 434 8.77 12.86 13.20
C THR A 434 8.02 12.07 12.11
N THR A 435 8.35 10.79 11.98
CA THR A 435 7.73 9.90 10.99
C THR A 435 6.25 9.62 11.30
N HIS A 436 5.57 8.93 10.40
CA HIS A 436 4.12 8.76 10.50
C HIS A 436 3.62 7.97 11.70
N GLY A 437 4.31 6.91 12.08
CA GLY A 437 3.91 6.02 13.17
C GLY A 437 2.96 4.90 12.74
N LYS A 438 3.19 4.26 11.59
CA LYS A 438 2.44 3.09 11.15
C LYS A 438 3.23 1.81 11.37
N ASN A 439 3.10 1.22 12.55
CA ASN A 439 3.79 -0.01 12.96
C ASN A 439 3.05 -1.31 12.61
N VAL A 440 1.96 -1.20 11.83
CA VAL A 440 1.09 -2.30 11.40
C VAL A 440 1.13 -2.47 9.89
N GLY A 441 0.86 -3.69 9.44
CA GLY A 441 0.90 -4.04 8.02
C GLY A 441 -0.31 -4.85 7.55
N MET A 442 -0.33 -5.08 6.26
CA MET A 442 -1.45 -5.65 5.51
C MET A 442 -1.02 -6.87 4.74
N GLU A 443 -1.88 -7.88 4.67
CA GLU A 443 -1.84 -8.92 3.65
C GLU A 443 -2.99 -8.63 2.69
N GLY A 444 -2.67 -8.21 1.46
CA GLY A 444 -3.67 -7.87 0.45
C GLY A 444 -4.38 -9.11 -0.09
N VAL A 445 -5.66 -8.98 -0.41
CA VAL A 445 -6.45 -10.04 -1.04
C VAL A 445 -7.27 -9.50 -2.21
N GLU A 446 -7.30 -10.24 -3.31
CA GLU A 446 -8.23 -9.98 -4.41
C GLU A 446 -9.56 -10.67 -4.09
N LEU A 447 -10.64 -9.88 -4.08
CA LEU A 447 -12.01 -10.35 -3.98
C LEU A 447 -12.68 -10.15 -5.33
N THR A 448 -13.44 -11.15 -5.78
CA THR A 448 -14.16 -11.10 -7.04
C THR A 448 -15.65 -11.26 -6.79
N VAL A 449 -16.44 -10.35 -7.33
CA VAL A 449 -17.90 -10.41 -7.35
C VAL A 449 -18.33 -10.26 -8.82
N ASP A 450 -18.97 -11.27 -9.37
CA ASP A 450 -19.27 -11.40 -10.80
C ASP A 450 -18.01 -11.21 -11.67
N THR A 451 -17.93 -10.09 -12.39
CA THR A 451 -16.78 -9.73 -13.23
C THR A 451 -15.87 -8.68 -12.58
N ASP A 452 -16.36 -8.06 -11.51
CA ASP A 452 -15.65 -6.99 -10.81
C ASP A 452 -14.62 -7.55 -9.84
N LYS A 453 -13.45 -6.96 -9.84
CA LYS A 453 -12.34 -7.31 -8.96
C LYS A 453 -12.02 -6.16 -8.01
N TYR A 454 -11.78 -6.51 -6.78
CA TYR A 454 -11.45 -5.59 -5.70
C TYR A 454 -10.18 -6.04 -4.99
N LEU A 455 -9.32 -5.10 -4.64
CA LEU A 455 -8.19 -5.34 -3.75
C LEU A 455 -8.54 -4.81 -2.36
N LEU A 456 -8.59 -5.70 -1.39
CA LEU A 456 -8.79 -5.37 0.02
C LEU A 456 -7.46 -5.48 0.77
N PHE A 457 -7.08 -4.41 1.46
CA PHE A 457 -5.87 -4.32 2.28
C PHE A 457 -6.23 -3.99 3.74
N PRO A 458 -6.66 -4.96 4.54
CA PRO A 458 -6.92 -4.76 5.95
C PRO A 458 -5.63 -4.89 6.75
N ILE A 459 -5.57 -4.26 7.91
CA ILE A 459 -4.48 -4.50 8.86
C ILE A 459 -4.57 -5.93 9.38
N THR A 460 -3.53 -6.74 9.13
CA THR A 460 -3.48 -8.16 9.51
C THR A 460 -2.36 -8.49 10.47
N PHE A 461 -1.32 -7.66 10.57
CA PHE A 461 -0.18 -7.90 11.44
C PHE A 461 0.43 -6.61 12.02
N GLN A 462 1.18 -6.78 13.10
CA GLN A 462 2.12 -5.80 13.64
C GLN A 462 3.55 -6.32 13.49
N ALA A 463 4.49 -5.45 13.10
CA ALA A 463 5.88 -5.82 12.85
C ALA A 463 6.80 -5.43 14.02
N TYR A 464 7.77 -6.31 14.32
CA TYR A 464 8.76 -6.13 15.35
C TYR A 464 10.16 -6.43 14.80
N ASN A 465 11.17 -5.69 15.23
CA ASN A 465 12.56 -5.92 14.84
C ASN A 465 13.23 -7.10 15.59
N ALA A 466 14.51 -7.34 15.30
CA ALA A 466 15.28 -8.43 15.90
C ALA A 466 15.39 -8.35 17.44
N LYS A 467 15.24 -7.15 18.03
CA LYS A 467 15.25 -6.92 19.49
C LYS A 467 13.83 -6.98 20.10
N GLY A 468 12.81 -7.26 19.29
CA GLY A 468 11.41 -7.29 19.72
C GLY A 468 10.75 -5.93 19.85
N PHE A 469 11.37 -4.85 19.35
CA PHE A 469 10.78 -3.51 19.35
C PHE A 469 9.86 -3.33 18.14
N GLY A 470 8.65 -2.83 18.38
CA GLY A 470 7.62 -2.56 17.37
C GLY A 470 6.65 -1.45 17.79
N ASP A 471 6.92 -0.76 18.91
CA ASP A 471 6.03 0.25 19.50
C ASP A 471 6.44 1.65 19.01
N PHE A 472 6.18 1.92 17.72
CA PHE A 472 6.45 3.22 17.10
C PHE A 472 5.20 3.84 16.46
N GLU A 473 4.04 3.62 17.07
CA GLU A 473 2.75 4.20 16.62
C GLU A 473 2.71 5.74 16.66
N ASN A 474 3.65 6.37 17.38
CA ASN A 474 3.84 7.83 17.41
C ASN A 474 4.94 8.31 16.46
N GLY A 475 5.49 7.42 15.63
CA GLY A 475 6.59 7.69 14.72
C GLY A 475 7.95 7.68 15.41
N PHE A 476 9.01 7.76 14.60
CA PHE A 476 10.37 7.96 15.05
C PHE A 476 10.67 9.46 15.10
N THR A 477 11.03 9.97 16.28
CA THR A 477 11.51 11.34 16.43
C THR A 477 12.88 11.47 15.74
N PRO A 478 13.12 12.50 14.93
CA PRO A 478 14.41 12.71 14.28
C PRO A 478 15.49 13.09 15.31
N ASP A 479 16.74 12.70 15.02
CA ASP A 479 17.91 13.13 15.78
C ASP A 479 18.23 14.61 15.51
N TYR A 480 17.90 15.08 14.30
CA TYR A 480 18.02 16.49 13.89
C TYR A 480 16.71 16.95 13.28
N GLU A 481 15.98 17.78 14.04
CA GLU A 481 14.68 18.30 13.61
C GLU A 481 14.86 19.44 12.61
N ILE A 482 14.43 19.22 11.37
CA ILE A 482 14.41 20.20 10.29
C ILE A 482 13.12 20.03 9.51
N ASN A 483 12.28 21.05 9.49
CA ASN A 483 11.08 21.06 8.66
C ASN A 483 11.39 21.74 7.33
N GLU A 484 11.49 20.96 6.23
CA GLU A 484 11.77 21.51 4.90
C GLU A 484 10.74 22.54 4.41
N ASN A 485 9.52 22.45 4.94
CA ASN A 485 8.44 23.37 4.63
C ASN A 485 8.57 24.70 5.37
N LYS A 486 9.38 24.76 6.42
CA LYS A 486 9.66 25.93 7.25
C LYS A 486 11.08 25.86 7.80
N PRO A 487 12.10 25.91 6.94
CA PRO A 487 13.47 25.63 7.37
C PRO A 487 13.97 26.62 8.43
N ASN A 488 13.44 27.85 8.45
CA ASN A 488 13.75 28.87 9.45
C ASN A 488 12.65 29.04 10.52
N GLY A 489 11.70 28.09 10.60
CA GLY A 489 10.65 28.06 11.63
C GLY A 489 9.42 28.92 11.37
N GLU A 490 9.46 29.86 10.40
CA GLU A 490 8.36 30.81 10.18
C GLU A 490 7.62 30.62 8.85
N TYR A 491 8.35 30.56 7.71
CA TYR A 491 7.73 30.62 6.38
C TYR A 491 8.29 29.59 5.43
N PHE A 492 7.48 29.26 4.41
CA PHE A 492 7.92 28.45 3.29
C PHE A 492 8.84 29.28 2.37
N GLU A 493 10.02 28.75 2.07
CA GLU A 493 11.04 29.44 1.26
C GLU A 493 11.27 28.79 -0.12
N GLY A 494 10.50 27.76 -0.47
CA GLY A 494 10.67 26.95 -1.66
C GLY A 494 11.46 25.67 -1.37
N TYR A 495 11.52 24.78 -2.37
CA TYR A 495 12.32 23.57 -2.29
C TYR A 495 13.61 23.70 -3.09
N GLY A 496 14.73 23.36 -2.49
CA GLY A 496 15.99 23.14 -3.19
C GLY A 496 16.00 21.84 -4.00
N ASP A 497 16.87 21.77 -4.99
CA ASP A 497 17.03 20.54 -5.79
C ASP A 497 17.59 19.39 -4.94
N PHE A 498 17.15 18.18 -5.22
CA PHE A 498 17.68 16.97 -4.57
C PHE A 498 19.18 16.85 -4.75
N GLY A 499 19.90 16.48 -3.68
CA GLY A 499 21.33 16.26 -3.70
C GLY A 499 22.19 17.52 -3.80
N THR A 500 21.62 18.69 -3.51
CA THR A 500 22.32 19.97 -3.46
C THR A 500 22.24 20.61 -2.07
N GLU A 501 23.17 21.51 -1.76
CA GLU A 501 23.17 22.24 -0.48
C GLU A 501 21.99 23.21 -0.33
N SER A 502 21.23 23.47 -1.40
CA SER A 502 20.00 24.23 -1.33
C SER A 502 18.85 23.45 -0.68
N ASP A 503 18.96 22.11 -0.58
CA ASP A 503 18.05 21.26 0.17
C ASP A 503 18.51 21.17 1.63
N PRO A 504 17.76 21.71 2.61
CA PRO A 504 18.23 21.83 3.99
C PRO A 504 18.45 20.47 4.68
N LEU A 505 17.69 19.42 4.32
CA LEU A 505 17.86 18.10 4.89
C LEU A 505 19.14 17.43 4.36
N TYR A 506 19.36 17.51 3.04
CA TYR A 506 20.56 17.01 2.41
C TYR A 506 21.81 17.75 2.91
N ALA A 507 21.77 19.09 2.97
CA ALA A 507 22.85 19.91 3.49
C ALA A 507 23.24 19.52 4.92
N LYS A 508 22.24 19.25 5.79
CA LYS A 508 22.50 18.78 7.16
C LYS A 508 23.17 17.42 7.18
N ALA A 509 22.73 16.46 6.35
CA ALA A 509 23.37 15.16 6.26
C ALA A 509 24.85 15.28 5.83
N ILE A 510 25.14 16.07 4.81
CA ILE A 510 26.52 16.34 4.33
C ILE A 510 27.37 17.00 5.43
N SER A 511 26.79 17.95 6.17
CA SER A 511 27.47 18.60 7.32
C SER A 511 27.89 17.58 8.39
N LEU A 512 27.01 16.63 8.69
CA LEU A 512 27.29 15.58 9.68
C LEU A 512 28.35 14.58 9.19
N ILE A 513 28.33 14.23 7.88
CA ILE A 513 29.30 13.35 7.25
C ILE A 513 30.69 14.01 7.22
N SER A 514 30.76 15.28 6.82
CA SER A 514 32.03 15.99 6.70
C SER A 514 32.61 16.46 8.04
N GLY A 515 31.82 16.39 9.12
CA GLY A 515 32.21 16.95 10.42
C GLY A 515 32.35 18.47 10.41
N THR A 516 31.85 19.13 9.36
CA THR A 516 31.86 20.59 9.26
C THR A 516 30.51 21.10 9.79
N ASP A 517 30.52 21.94 10.82
CA ASP A 517 29.34 22.73 11.15
C ASP A 517 29.11 23.70 9.98
N LEU A 518 28.27 23.29 9.03
CA LEU A 518 27.67 24.25 8.12
C LEU A 518 26.81 25.16 9.00
N VAL A 519 27.41 26.29 9.37
CA VAL A 519 26.65 27.40 9.94
C VAL A 519 25.57 27.70 8.90
N THR A 520 24.35 27.30 9.18
CA THR A 520 23.18 27.77 8.43
C THR A 520 23.29 29.30 8.51
N THR A 521 23.77 29.91 7.42
CA THR A 521 23.78 31.38 7.31
C THR A 521 22.33 31.78 7.42
N THR A 522 21.94 32.20 8.62
CA THR A 522 20.63 32.83 8.84
C THR A 522 20.55 33.96 7.82
N PRO A 523 19.60 33.98 6.89
CA PRO A 523 19.47 35.05 5.92
C PRO A 523 19.44 36.36 6.71
N THR A 524 20.30 37.29 6.36
CA THR A 524 20.34 38.58 7.05
C THR A 524 18.94 39.20 6.99
N ARG A 525 18.50 39.80 8.09
CA ARG A 525 17.17 40.43 8.29
C ARG A 525 16.76 41.37 7.12
N ALA A 526 17.70 41.85 6.32
CA ALA A 526 17.47 42.65 5.13
C ALA A 526 16.99 41.84 3.91
N ALA A 527 17.38 40.55 3.76
CA ALA A 527 16.91 39.68 2.68
C ALA A 527 15.46 39.19 2.93
N ASN A 528 15.04 39.14 4.21
CA ASN A 528 13.70 38.70 4.60
C ASN A 528 12.60 39.76 4.40
N GLN A 529 12.93 41.04 4.19
CA GLN A 529 11.93 42.09 3.96
C GLN A 529 11.36 42.13 2.54
N ALA A 530 11.97 41.44 1.58
CA ALA A 530 11.56 41.46 0.18
C ALA A 530 10.87 40.17 -0.31
N LYS A 531 10.90 39.09 0.46
CA LYS A 531 10.17 37.84 0.11
C LYS A 531 8.76 37.93 0.66
N GLU A 532 7.77 37.82 -0.21
CA GLU A 532 6.37 37.63 0.18
C GLU A 532 6.28 36.41 1.10
N GLN A 533 5.75 36.63 2.31
CA GLN A 533 5.61 35.59 3.32
C GLN A 533 4.59 34.55 2.82
N ALA A 534 5.05 33.35 2.46
CA ALA A 534 4.21 32.27 1.98
C ALA A 534 3.91 31.28 3.12
N GLN A 535 2.66 30.82 3.20
CA GLN A 535 2.23 29.81 4.19
C GLN A 535 1.67 28.60 3.47
N ILE A 536 2.07 27.40 3.94
CA ILE A 536 1.43 26.15 3.51
C ILE A 536 0.05 26.08 4.15
N ILE A 537 -0.97 25.97 3.30
CA ILE A 537 -2.38 25.91 3.72
C ILE A 537 -2.96 24.52 3.63
N ALA A 538 -2.33 23.64 2.86
CA ALA A 538 -2.68 22.23 2.78
C ALA A 538 -1.47 21.40 2.40
N THR A 539 -1.25 20.33 3.16
CA THR A 539 -0.49 19.15 2.75
C THR A 539 -1.54 18.06 2.55
N PRO A 540 -1.91 17.77 1.30
CA PRO A 540 -2.96 16.80 1.08
C PRO A 540 -2.53 15.42 1.55
N ASN A 541 -3.44 14.68 2.18
CA ASN A 541 -3.19 13.31 2.58
C ASN A 541 -3.06 12.43 1.34
N LEU A 542 -1.87 11.89 1.13
CA LEU A 542 -1.66 10.81 0.18
C LEU A 542 -2.45 9.58 0.65
N ASN A 543 -3.12 8.88 -0.29
CA ASN A 543 -3.55 7.52 -0.05
C ASN A 543 -2.28 6.68 0.12
N ARG A 544 -1.94 6.38 1.36
CA ARG A 544 -0.69 5.72 1.70
C ARG A 544 -0.87 4.23 1.57
N ILE A 545 -0.15 3.68 0.61
CA ILE A 545 0.08 2.25 0.53
C ILE A 545 0.86 1.89 1.80
N GLY A 546 0.43 0.94 2.55
CA GLY A 546 1.11 0.56 3.79
C GLY A 546 2.12 -0.57 3.59
N MET A 547 2.60 -1.14 4.70
CA MET A 547 3.35 -2.39 4.70
C MET A 547 2.50 -3.49 4.08
N ILE A 548 2.87 -3.97 2.88
CA ILE A 548 2.21 -5.04 2.16
C ILE A 548 3.16 -6.24 2.13
N LYS A 549 2.63 -7.40 2.51
CA LYS A 549 3.36 -8.66 2.56
C LYS A 549 2.81 -9.65 1.54
#